data_1f7d12169f3fac7930909ca0929563ef
#
_entry.id   1f7d12169f3fac7930909ca0929563ef
#
_cell.length_a   1.000
_cell.length_b   1.000
_cell.length_c   1.000
_cell.angle_alpha   90.00
_cell.angle_beta   90.00
_cell.angle_gamma   90.00
#
_symmetry.space_group_name_H-M   'P 1'
#
loop_
_entity.id
_entity.type
_entity.pdbx_description
1 polymer ?
#
loop_
_entity_poly.entity_id
_entity_poly.type
_entity_poly.pdbx_seq_one_letter_code
_entity_poly.pdbx_strand_id
1 'polypeptide(L)'
;MTSFTIRIKEPAEEWLKKYDRVIQQRFVVKIRKLKEHPEIHGKPLRKPLHGYWELYFEKKFRIVYSIDFNDQIVYIEAIKHKDEF
;
A
#
# COMPACT_ATOMS: atom_id res chain seq x y z
N MET A 1 5.76 -17.90 -12.75
CA MET A 1 5.13 -16.63 -12.36
C MET A 1 6.04 -15.83 -11.47
N THR A 2 6.16 -14.57 -11.77
CA THR A 2 6.97 -13.68 -10.98
C THR A 2 6.06 -13.00 -9.95
N SER A 3 6.47 -13.02 -8.70
CA SER A 3 5.75 -12.30 -7.67
C SER A 3 6.61 -11.14 -7.18
N PHE A 4 5.94 -10.07 -6.75
CA PHE A 4 6.62 -8.90 -6.23
C PHE A 4 6.94 -9.08 -4.76
N THR A 5 8.05 -8.49 -4.32
CA THR A 5 8.39 -8.42 -2.91
C THR A 5 7.72 -7.16 -2.35
N ILE A 6 7.17 -7.27 -1.16
CA ILE A 6 6.53 -6.11 -0.51
C ILE A 6 7.43 -5.62 0.59
N ARG A 7 7.71 -4.31 0.56
CA ARG A 7 8.49 -3.64 1.59
C ARG A 7 7.66 -2.52 2.18
N ILE A 8 7.63 -2.45 3.50
CA ILE A 8 6.85 -1.44 4.22
C ILE A 8 7.82 -0.37 4.69
N LYS A 9 7.59 0.86 4.20
CA LYS A 9 8.43 1.98 4.60
C LYS A 9 8.03 2.51 5.96
N GLU A 10 8.93 3.28 6.56
CA GLU A 10 8.78 3.75 7.93
C GLU A 10 7.46 4.48 8.22
N PRO A 11 6.98 5.41 7.38
CA PRO A 11 5.71 6.07 7.69
C PRO A 11 4.55 5.10 7.83
N ALA A 12 4.49 4.07 6.98
CA ALA A 12 3.43 3.08 7.06
C ALA A 12 3.62 2.17 8.27
N GLU A 13 4.86 1.82 8.57
CA GLU A 13 5.16 1.00 9.73
C GLU A 13 4.78 1.71 11.03
N GLU A 14 5.10 3.00 11.13
CA GLU A 14 4.74 3.79 12.30
C GLU A 14 3.22 3.89 12.47
N TRP A 15 2.50 4.02 11.34
CA TRP A 15 1.05 4.03 11.38
C TRP A 15 0.52 2.72 11.96
N LEU A 16 1.05 1.59 11.50
CA LEU A 16 0.59 0.26 11.93
C LEU A 16 0.79 0.03 13.42
N LYS A 17 1.88 0.55 13.97
CA LYS A 17 2.17 0.38 15.39
C LYS A 17 1.12 0.98 16.31
N LYS A 18 0.35 1.93 15.81
CA LYS A 18 -0.68 2.62 16.59
C LYS A 18 -2.00 1.85 16.64
N TYR A 19 -2.12 0.79 15.87
CA TYR A 19 -3.37 0.07 15.76
C TYR A 19 -3.26 -1.33 16.36
N ASP A 20 -4.41 -1.92 16.68
CA ASP A 20 -4.42 -3.21 17.31
C ASP A 20 -4.06 -4.34 16.33
N ARG A 21 -3.91 -5.53 16.88
CA ARG A 21 -3.49 -6.69 16.11
C ARG A 21 -4.47 -7.03 14.99
N VAL A 22 -5.76 -6.85 15.23
CA VAL A 22 -6.78 -7.19 14.22
C VAL A 22 -6.60 -6.34 12.97
N ILE A 23 -6.41 -5.03 13.15
CA ILE A 23 -6.18 -4.12 12.04
C ILE A 23 -4.87 -4.46 11.33
N GLN A 24 -3.83 -4.78 12.09
CA GLN A 24 -2.55 -5.17 11.51
C GLN A 24 -2.66 -6.42 10.66
N GLN A 25 -3.41 -7.41 11.13
CA GLN A 25 -3.62 -8.64 10.38
C GLN A 25 -4.40 -8.39 9.09
N ARG A 26 -5.41 -7.55 9.16
CA ARG A 26 -6.21 -7.20 7.98
C ARG A 26 -5.37 -6.44 6.96
N PHE A 27 -4.47 -5.59 7.44
CA PHE A 27 -3.55 -4.87 6.57
C PHE A 27 -2.66 -5.85 5.81
N VAL A 28 -2.08 -6.81 6.50
CA VAL A 28 -1.21 -7.80 5.88
C VAL A 28 -1.95 -8.59 4.80
N VAL A 29 -3.17 -9.01 5.10
CA VAL A 29 -3.99 -9.73 4.13
C VAL A 29 -4.27 -8.85 2.90
N LYS A 30 -4.55 -7.58 3.15
CA LYS A 30 -4.89 -6.65 2.06
C LYS A 30 -3.71 -6.44 1.12
N ILE A 31 -2.53 -6.15 1.67
CA ILE A 31 -1.37 -5.86 0.84
C ILE A 31 -0.79 -7.11 0.16
N ARG A 32 -1.09 -8.28 0.69
CA ARG A 32 -0.60 -9.53 0.08
C ARG A 32 -1.05 -9.67 -1.36
N LYS A 33 -2.20 -9.12 -1.69
CA LYS A 33 -2.71 -9.12 -3.07
C LYS A 33 -1.78 -8.42 -4.04
N LEU A 34 -0.99 -7.49 -3.54
CA LEU A 34 -0.08 -6.71 -4.37
C LEU A 34 1.14 -7.50 -4.82
N LYS A 35 1.32 -8.71 -4.33
CA LYS A 35 2.41 -9.56 -4.78
C LYS A 35 2.25 -10.01 -6.22
N GLU A 36 1.01 -10.04 -6.70
CA GLU A 36 0.72 -10.41 -8.08
C GLU A 36 -0.06 -9.29 -8.74
N HIS A 37 0.50 -8.75 -9.81
CA HIS A 37 -0.14 -7.69 -10.60
C HIS A 37 -0.58 -6.49 -9.74
N PRO A 38 0.38 -5.83 -9.06
CA PRO A 38 0.02 -4.73 -8.16
C PRO A 38 -0.68 -3.57 -8.86
N GLU A 39 -0.51 -3.43 -10.17
CA GLU A 39 -1.15 -2.38 -10.95
C GLU A 39 -2.65 -2.61 -11.15
N ILE A 40 -3.14 -3.82 -10.89
CA ILE A 40 -4.55 -4.15 -11.06
C ILE A 40 -5.38 -3.82 -9.82
N HIS A 41 -4.79 -3.98 -8.64
CA HIS A 41 -5.53 -3.89 -7.38
C HIS A 41 -5.77 -2.47 -6.89
N GLY A 42 -4.92 -1.53 -7.28
CA GLY A 42 -5.06 -0.15 -6.86
C GLY A 42 -5.31 0.77 -8.02
N LYS A 43 -5.37 2.07 -7.72
CA LYS A 43 -5.55 3.11 -8.73
C LYS A 43 -4.35 4.03 -8.76
N PRO A 44 -3.87 4.41 -9.94
CA PRO A 44 -2.78 5.36 -10.02
C PRO A 44 -3.25 6.75 -9.57
N LEU A 45 -2.40 7.44 -8.85
CA LEU A 45 -2.71 8.79 -8.41
C LEU A 45 -2.31 9.79 -9.47
N ARG A 46 -3.05 10.91 -9.53
CA ARG A 46 -2.78 11.98 -10.47
C ARG A 46 -1.76 12.94 -9.87
N LYS A 47 -1.23 13.83 -10.73
CA LYS A 47 -0.32 14.88 -10.28
C LYS A 47 -0.91 15.63 -9.09
N PRO A 48 -0.11 16.03 -8.12
CA PRO A 48 1.36 15.91 -8.07
C PRO A 48 1.86 14.55 -7.58
N LEU A 49 0.97 13.61 -7.28
CA LEU A 49 1.33 12.30 -6.74
C LEU A 49 1.54 11.24 -7.82
N HIS A 50 1.91 11.70 -9.02
CA HIS A 50 2.20 10.82 -10.13
C HIS A 50 3.31 9.82 -9.76
N GLY A 51 3.07 8.56 -10.08
CA GLY A 51 4.03 7.50 -9.75
C GLY A 51 3.63 6.70 -8.53
N TYR A 52 2.61 7.16 -7.82
CA TYR A 52 2.08 6.44 -6.68
C TYR A 52 0.71 5.86 -7.00
N TRP A 53 0.34 4.86 -6.21
CA TRP A 53 -0.92 4.15 -6.35
C TRP A 53 -1.64 4.18 -5.01
N GLU A 54 -2.96 4.04 -5.02
CA GLU A 54 -3.73 3.95 -3.79
C GLU A 54 -4.58 2.70 -3.78
N LEU A 55 -4.77 2.16 -2.58
CA LEU A 55 -5.61 0.99 -2.34
C LEU A 55 -6.44 1.28 -1.10
N TYR A 56 -7.76 1.19 -1.23
CA TYR A 56 -8.63 1.44 -0.08
C TYR A 56 -8.50 0.34 0.96
N PHE A 57 -8.54 0.74 2.22
CA PHE A 57 -8.40 -0.17 3.34
C PHE A 57 -9.38 0.22 4.44
N GLU A 58 -10.22 -0.74 4.89
CA GLU A 58 -11.18 -0.56 5.96
C GLU A 58 -12.09 0.65 5.78
N LYS A 59 -12.41 1.00 4.54
CA LYS A 59 -13.30 2.09 4.17
C LYS A 59 -12.84 3.48 4.61
N LYS A 60 -11.90 3.57 5.55
CA LYS A 60 -11.44 4.84 6.11
C LYS A 60 -10.07 5.25 5.62
N PHE A 61 -9.29 4.30 5.17
CA PHE A 61 -7.88 4.55 4.91
C PHE A 61 -7.52 4.29 3.47
N ARG A 62 -6.44 4.92 3.04
CA ARG A 62 -5.82 4.67 1.75
C ARG A 62 -4.39 4.25 1.98
N ILE A 63 -4.03 3.11 1.41
CA ILE A 63 -2.66 2.63 1.41
C ILE A 63 -2.01 3.19 0.16
N VAL A 64 -0.98 4.01 0.34
CA VAL A 64 -0.24 4.59 -0.78
C VAL A 64 0.98 3.71 -1.04
N TYR A 65 1.15 3.29 -2.27
CA TYR A 65 2.28 2.45 -2.62
C TYR A 65 2.86 2.84 -3.96
N SER A 66 4.11 2.43 -4.18
CA SER A 66 4.78 2.58 -5.45
C SER A 66 5.25 1.21 -5.94
N ILE A 67 5.48 1.10 -7.24
CA ILE A 67 5.85 -0.17 -7.86
C ILE A 67 7.16 0.01 -8.59
N ASP A 68 8.14 -0.82 -8.26
CA ASP A 68 9.38 -0.94 -9.01
C ASP A 68 9.26 -2.18 -9.89
N PHE A 69 8.93 -1.98 -11.16
CA PHE A 69 8.74 -3.10 -12.09
C PHE A 69 10.05 -3.78 -12.45
N ASN A 70 11.17 -3.06 -12.40
CA ASN A 70 12.45 -3.63 -12.72
C ASN A 70 12.91 -4.64 -11.68
N ASP A 71 12.84 -4.24 -10.41
CA ASP A 71 13.26 -5.09 -9.30
C ASP A 71 12.11 -5.88 -8.71
N GLN A 72 10.90 -5.66 -9.21
CA GLN A 72 9.68 -6.33 -8.76
C GLN A 72 9.47 -6.16 -7.26
N ILE A 73 9.47 -4.90 -6.82
CA ILE A 73 9.24 -4.53 -5.43
C ILE A 73 8.06 -3.58 -5.36
N VAL A 74 7.16 -3.84 -4.41
CA VAL A 74 6.10 -2.92 -4.06
C VAL A 74 6.49 -2.27 -2.74
N TYR A 75 6.57 -0.94 -2.73
CA TYR A 75 6.87 -0.18 -1.52
C TYR A 75 5.57 0.38 -0.95
N ILE A 76 5.26 0.00 0.27
CA ILE A 76 4.13 0.61 0.98
C ILE A 76 4.66 1.90 1.57
N GLU A 77 4.30 3.01 0.95
CA GLU A 77 4.86 4.32 1.27
C GLU A 77 4.25 4.94 2.52
N ALA A 78 2.93 4.87 2.62
CA ALA A 78 2.24 5.49 3.73
C ALA A 78 0.81 4.95 3.80
N ILE A 79 0.18 5.16 4.95
CA ILE A 79 -1.23 4.87 5.12
C ILE A 79 -1.85 6.17 5.61
N LYS A 80 -2.88 6.62 4.92
CA LYS A 80 -3.52 7.89 5.24
C LYS A 80 -5.02 7.73 5.37
N HIS A 81 -5.61 8.55 6.21
CA HIS A 81 -7.06 8.64 6.28
C HIS A 81 -7.55 9.22 4.95
N LYS A 82 -8.68 8.75 4.46
CA LYS A 82 -9.19 9.17 3.15
C LYS A 82 -9.37 10.69 3.04
N ASP A 83 -9.59 11.36 4.17
CA ASP A 83 -9.80 12.81 4.19
C ASP A 83 -8.51 13.61 4.17
N GLU A 84 -7.35 12.95 4.18
CA GLU A 84 -6.06 13.62 4.16
C GLU A 84 -5.52 13.89 2.75
N PHE A 85 -6.25 13.49 1.74
CA PHE A 85 -5.86 13.71 0.35
C PHE A 85 -6.47 14.96 -0.22
#